data_3a834cc6503014ef90cab43ece602163
#
_entry.id   3a834cc6503014ef90cab43ece602163
#
_cell.length_a   1.000
_cell.length_b   1.000
_cell.length_c   1.000
_cell.angle_alpha   90.00
_cell.angle_beta   90.00
_cell.angle_gamma   90.00
#
_symmetry.space_group_name_H-M   'P 1'
#
loop_
_entity.id
_entity.type
_entity.pdbx_description
1 polymer ?
#
loop_
_entity_poly.entity_id
_entity_poly.type
_entity_poly.pdbx_seq_one_letter_code
_entity_poly.pdbx_strand_id
1 'polypeptide(L)'
;ISQATIEELQEFQKLKIEENKIKSTNNKQILLFKEIINTFYKDTKKEIIIDDVLIQNPKVPFLIKFIDKDIEAPVDENQELEFISKLSSGEKQILIIFLSIIVQGDNPFILLMDEPESSLHVEWQSILIANIKKLNPNIQMIIATHNPIILLDRKASEIGKIDIDNIDGIV
;
A
#
# COMPACT_ATOMS: atom_id res chain seq x y z
N ILE A 1 -24.52 -10.29 -41.80
CA ILE A 1 -23.47 -9.75 -40.89
C ILE A 1 -22.14 -10.12 -41.53
N SER A 2 -21.31 -9.12 -41.85
CA SER A 2 -20.02 -9.35 -42.48
C SER A 2 -19.05 -9.99 -41.48
N GLN A 3 -18.08 -10.76 -41.97
CA GLN A 3 -17.00 -11.36 -41.16
C GLN A 3 -16.25 -10.30 -40.32
N ALA A 4 -15.99 -9.13 -40.91
CA ALA A 4 -15.39 -7.99 -40.24
C ALA A 4 -16.18 -7.51 -39.01
N THR A 5 -17.53 -7.50 -39.07
CA THR A 5 -18.41 -7.10 -37.96
C THR A 5 -18.33 -8.10 -36.79
N ILE A 6 -18.11 -9.38 -37.07
CA ILE A 6 -17.96 -10.42 -36.05
C ILE A 6 -16.62 -10.28 -35.33
N GLU A 7 -15.55 -10.01 -36.09
CA GLU A 7 -14.20 -9.81 -35.54
C GLU A 7 -14.14 -8.56 -34.65
N GLU A 8 -14.74 -7.45 -35.08
CA GLU A 8 -14.85 -6.23 -34.26
C GLU A 8 -15.64 -6.45 -32.96
N LEU A 9 -16.73 -7.24 -33.02
CA LEU A 9 -17.50 -7.58 -31.83
C LEU A 9 -16.71 -8.46 -30.85
N GLN A 10 -15.93 -9.41 -31.35
CA GLN A 10 -15.09 -10.27 -30.53
C GLN A 10 -13.96 -9.48 -29.85
N GLU A 11 -13.35 -8.56 -30.58
CA GLU A 11 -12.31 -7.68 -30.04
C GLU A 11 -12.87 -6.75 -28.95
N PHE A 12 -14.03 -6.15 -29.19
CA PHE A 12 -14.73 -5.33 -28.19
C PHE A 12 -15.09 -6.12 -26.92
N GLN A 13 -15.58 -7.37 -27.07
CA GLN A 13 -15.87 -8.23 -25.92
C GLN A 13 -14.61 -8.57 -25.13
N LYS A 14 -13.49 -8.85 -25.81
CA LYS A 14 -12.21 -9.13 -25.20
C LYS A 14 -11.70 -7.94 -24.37
N LEU A 15 -11.75 -6.73 -24.95
CA LEU A 15 -11.38 -5.50 -24.26
C LEU A 15 -12.24 -5.24 -23.02
N LYS A 16 -13.54 -5.50 -23.11
CA LYS A 16 -14.47 -5.33 -22.00
C LYS A 16 -14.25 -6.34 -20.86
N ILE A 17 -13.87 -7.57 -21.20
CA ILE A 17 -13.48 -8.59 -20.21
C ILE A 17 -12.20 -8.17 -19.50
N GLU A 18 -11.22 -7.66 -20.24
CA GLU A 18 -9.94 -7.19 -19.70
C GLU A 18 -10.12 -5.97 -18.79
N GLU A 19 -10.93 -4.99 -19.21
CA GLU A 19 -11.30 -3.84 -18.39
C GLU A 19 -11.99 -4.26 -17.06
N ASN A 20 -12.94 -5.18 -17.11
CA ASN A 20 -13.63 -5.69 -15.92
C ASN A 20 -12.66 -6.45 -15.00
N LYS A 21 -11.71 -7.19 -15.56
CA LYS A 21 -10.69 -7.91 -14.79
C LYS A 21 -9.75 -6.94 -14.06
N ILE A 22 -9.31 -5.87 -14.74
CA ILE A 22 -8.49 -4.81 -14.14
C ILE A 22 -9.26 -4.13 -12.99
N LYS A 23 -10.53 -3.75 -13.21
CA LYS A 23 -11.37 -3.15 -12.18
C LYS A 23 -11.54 -4.05 -10.95
N SER A 24 -11.79 -5.34 -11.16
CA SER A 24 -11.96 -6.28 -10.04
C SER A 24 -10.67 -6.47 -9.23
N THR A 25 -9.53 -6.47 -9.89
CA THR A 25 -8.21 -6.57 -9.24
C THR A 25 -7.92 -5.32 -8.42
N ASN A 26 -8.14 -4.12 -9.00
CA ASN A 26 -7.95 -2.85 -8.31
C ASN A 26 -8.84 -2.73 -7.07
N ASN A 27 -10.10 -3.13 -7.17
CA ASN A 27 -11.02 -3.11 -6.03
C ASN A 27 -10.54 -4.02 -4.89
N LYS A 28 -10.04 -5.21 -5.22
CA LYS A 28 -9.49 -6.14 -4.23
C LYS A 28 -8.27 -5.56 -3.52
N GLN A 29 -7.37 -4.91 -4.27
CA GLN A 29 -6.18 -4.28 -3.68
C GLN A 29 -6.54 -3.09 -2.79
N ILE A 30 -7.52 -2.27 -3.18
CA ILE A 30 -8.00 -1.14 -2.39
C ILE A 30 -8.60 -1.62 -1.07
N LEU A 31 -9.42 -2.68 -1.09
CA LEU A 31 -9.98 -3.27 0.12
C LEU A 31 -8.90 -3.85 1.03
N LEU A 32 -7.91 -4.52 0.44
CA LEU A 32 -6.77 -5.06 1.17
C LEU A 32 -5.91 -3.96 1.79
N PHE A 33 -5.67 -2.87 1.08
CA PHE A 33 -4.99 -1.68 1.60
C PHE A 33 -5.74 -1.11 2.82
N LYS A 34 -7.08 -0.93 2.73
CA LYS A 34 -7.90 -0.50 3.86
C LYS A 34 -7.72 -1.41 5.07
N GLU A 35 -7.83 -2.74 4.88
CA GLU A 35 -7.66 -3.73 5.93
C GLU A 35 -6.28 -3.62 6.59
N ILE A 36 -5.22 -3.50 5.79
CA ILE A 36 -3.84 -3.38 6.28
C ILE A 36 -3.66 -2.10 7.11
N ILE A 37 -4.05 -0.94 6.58
CA ILE A 37 -3.90 0.32 7.32
C ILE A 37 -4.68 0.27 8.64
N ASN A 38 -5.91 -0.24 8.63
CA ASN A 38 -6.72 -0.35 9.83
C ASN A 38 -6.15 -1.38 10.84
N THR A 39 -5.36 -2.34 10.38
CA THR A 39 -4.60 -3.23 11.28
C THR A 39 -3.53 -2.46 12.05
N PHE A 40 -2.80 -1.55 11.38
CA PHE A 40 -1.83 -0.69 12.06
C PHE A 40 -2.50 0.33 12.98
N TYR A 41 -3.65 0.88 12.57
CA TYR A 41 -4.33 1.94 13.33
C TYR A 41 -5.27 1.44 14.44
N LYS A 42 -5.41 0.15 14.60
CA LYS A 42 -6.39 -0.48 15.49
C LYS A 42 -6.36 0.06 16.92
N ASP A 43 -5.17 0.38 17.47
CA ASP A 43 -4.99 0.86 18.83
C ASP A 43 -4.88 2.39 18.94
N THR A 44 -5.01 3.11 17.80
CA THR A 44 -4.85 4.57 17.73
C THR A 44 -6.17 5.33 17.70
N LYS A 45 -7.32 4.64 17.82
CA LYS A 45 -8.67 5.19 17.64
C LYS A 45 -8.94 5.84 16.28
N LYS A 46 -8.04 5.64 15.33
CA LYS A 46 -8.14 6.13 13.95
C LYS A 46 -8.49 5.00 13.01
N GLU A 47 -9.20 5.33 11.95
CA GLU A 47 -9.62 4.37 10.92
C GLU A 47 -9.68 5.04 9.57
N ILE A 48 -9.33 4.32 8.52
CA ILE A 48 -9.62 4.74 7.15
C ILE A 48 -10.88 4.06 6.64
N ILE A 49 -11.73 4.84 5.98
CA ILE A 49 -12.90 4.34 5.25
C ILE A 49 -12.70 4.65 3.77
N ILE A 50 -13.01 3.67 2.95
CA ILE A 50 -13.07 3.82 1.49
C ILE A 50 -14.51 3.55 1.10
N ASP A 51 -15.12 4.53 0.43
CA ASP A 51 -16.51 4.42 0.01
C ASP A 51 -16.65 3.41 -1.12
N ASP A 52 -17.43 2.35 -0.92
CA ASP A 52 -17.65 1.27 -1.88
C ASP A 52 -18.32 1.78 -3.17
N VAL A 53 -19.09 2.88 -3.11
CA VAL A 53 -19.70 3.51 -4.30
C VAL A 53 -18.63 4.11 -5.19
N LEU A 54 -17.56 4.64 -4.61
CA LEU A 54 -16.43 5.23 -5.35
C LEU A 54 -15.53 4.17 -5.98
N ILE A 55 -15.41 3.00 -5.37
CA ILE A 55 -14.68 1.85 -5.93
C ILE A 55 -15.32 1.38 -7.24
N GLN A 56 -16.64 1.50 -7.38
CA GLN A 56 -17.38 1.07 -8.57
C GLN A 56 -17.36 2.11 -9.71
N ASN A 57 -16.98 3.35 -9.44
CA ASN A 57 -16.95 4.42 -10.43
C ASN A 57 -15.52 4.91 -10.73
N PRO A 58 -14.86 4.43 -11.80
CA PRO A 58 -13.47 4.76 -12.10
C PRO A 58 -13.23 6.22 -12.50
N LYS A 59 -14.27 7.01 -12.67
CA LYS A 59 -14.19 8.45 -13.00
C LYS A 59 -14.08 9.34 -11.77
N VAL A 60 -14.31 8.79 -10.58
CA VAL A 60 -14.20 9.51 -9.32
C VAL A 60 -12.92 9.03 -8.63
N PRO A 61 -11.95 9.91 -8.31
CA PRO A 61 -10.82 9.53 -7.51
C PRO A 61 -11.35 8.94 -6.19
N PHE A 62 -10.87 7.76 -5.80
CA PHE A 62 -11.30 7.17 -4.54
C PHE A 62 -10.87 8.09 -3.40
N LEU A 63 -11.85 8.48 -2.62
CA LEU A 63 -11.64 9.32 -1.47
C LEU A 63 -11.36 8.41 -0.26
N ILE A 64 -10.17 8.51 0.29
CA ILE A 64 -9.86 7.89 1.57
C ILE A 64 -10.42 8.84 2.63
N LYS A 65 -11.50 8.43 3.29
CA LYS A 65 -12.02 9.14 4.46
C LYS A 65 -11.31 8.62 5.70
N PHE A 66 -10.92 9.54 6.54
CA PHE A 66 -10.33 9.24 7.83
C PHE A 66 -11.37 9.47 8.91
N ILE A 67 -11.46 8.56 9.86
CA ILE A 67 -12.31 8.71 11.04
C ILE A 67 -11.41 8.70 12.27
N ASP A 68 -11.59 9.71 13.09
CA ASP A 68 -11.14 9.73 14.47
C ASP A 68 -12.34 9.37 15.34
N LYS A 69 -12.27 8.24 16.05
CA LYS A 69 -13.38 7.73 16.88
C LYS A 69 -13.69 8.60 18.10
N ASP A 70 -12.81 9.56 18.39
CA ASP A 70 -13.06 10.56 19.43
C ASP A 70 -13.83 11.79 18.91
N ILE A 71 -14.11 11.88 17.60
CA ILE A 71 -14.82 12.99 16.97
C ILE A 71 -16.16 12.49 16.40
N GLU A 72 -17.28 12.92 16.98
CA GLU A 72 -18.63 12.47 16.60
C GLU A 72 -19.18 13.07 15.29
N ALA A 73 -18.42 13.91 14.57
CA ALA A 73 -18.91 14.60 13.39
C ALA A 73 -18.38 14.00 12.07
N PRO A 74 -19.19 13.96 10.99
CA PRO A 74 -18.70 13.59 9.67
C PRO A 74 -17.69 14.61 9.17
N VAL A 75 -16.56 14.11 8.70
CA VAL A 75 -15.41 14.90 8.24
C VAL A 75 -15.74 15.54 6.88
N ASP A 76 -15.68 16.86 6.78
CA ASP A 76 -15.70 17.59 5.51
C ASP A 76 -14.29 17.68 4.89
N GLU A 77 -14.16 18.17 3.64
CA GLU A 77 -12.88 18.23 2.93
C GLU A 77 -11.79 19.04 3.68
N ASN A 78 -12.15 20.03 4.48
CA ASN A 78 -11.20 20.80 5.28
C ASN A 78 -10.72 20.00 6.49
N GLN A 79 -11.57 19.14 7.03
CA GLN A 79 -11.26 18.27 8.17
C GLN A 79 -10.37 17.11 7.78
N GLU A 80 -10.33 16.69 6.50
CA GLU A 80 -9.40 15.65 6.01
C GLU A 80 -7.93 16.10 6.12
N LEU A 81 -7.64 17.36 5.73
CA LEU A 81 -6.29 17.92 5.90
C LEU A 81 -5.93 18.05 7.39
N GLU A 82 -6.88 18.42 8.21
CA GLU A 82 -6.71 18.49 9.66
C GLU A 82 -6.43 17.09 10.25
N PHE A 83 -7.14 16.05 9.79
CA PHE A 83 -6.90 14.68 10.23
C PHE A 83 -5.48 14.22 9.89
N ILE A 84 -5.01 14.42 8.64
CA ILE A 84 -3.64 14.06 8.23
C ILE A 84 -2.61 14.79 9.11
N SER A 85 -2.87 16.03 9.51
CA SER A 85 -2.00 16.78 10.41
C SER A 85 -1.88 16.13 11.80
N LYS A 86 -2.96 15.50 12.28
CA LYS A 86 -3.06 14.81 13.59
C LYS A 86 -2.46 13.41 13.61
N LEU A 87 -2.07 12.87 12.44
CA LEU A 87 -1.34 11.59 12.40
C LEU A 87 0.04 11.75 13.04
N SER A 88 0.43 10.77 13.84
CA SER A 88 1.81 10.66 14.34
C SER A 88 2.80 10.41 13.19
N SER A 89 4.09 10.56 13.45
CA SER A 89 5.12 10.28 12.46
C SER A 89 5.06 8.84 11.95
N GLY A 90 4.86 7.86 12.83
CA GLY A 90 4.74 6.46 12.45
C GLY A 90 3.48 6.18 11.62
N GLU A 91 2.32 6.76 11.99
CA GLU A 91 1.08 6.63 11.23
C GLU A 91 1.23 7.22 9.81
N LYS A 92 1.85 8.39 9.68
CA LYS A 92 2.16 9.00 8.38
C LYS A 92 3.09 8.11 7.57
N GLN A 93 4.12 7.56 8.19
CA GLN A 93 5.09 6.71 7.52
C GLN A 93 4.44 5.43 6.97
N ILE A 94 3.63 4.73 7.76
CA ILE A 94 2.85 3.57 7.32
C ILE A 94 1.95 3.95 6.15
N LEU A 95 1.19 5.03 6.26
CA LEU A 95 0.31 5.48 5.18
C LEU A 95 1.08 5.75 3.89
N ILE A 96 2.21 6.45 3.94
CA ILE A 96 3.04 6.77 2.78
C ILE A 96 3.59 5.50 2.12
N ILE A 97 4.14 4.55 2.92
CA ILE A 97 4.67 3.29 2.40
C ILE A 97 3.57 2.54 1.62
N PHE A 98 2.41 2.33 2.23
CA PHE A 98 1.34 1.55 1.61
C PHE A 98 0.65 2.27 0.45
N LEU A 99 0.53 3.61 0.48
CA LEU A 99 0.06 4.40 -0.67
C LEU A 99 1.02 4.28 -1.86
N SER A 100 2.33 4.32 -1.63
CA SER A 100 3.30 4.17 -2.71
C SER A 100 3.21 2.79 -3.39
N ILE A 101 2.84 1.75 -2.64
CA ILE A 101 2.67 0.41 -3.17
C ILE A 101 1.37 0.29 -3.97
N ILE A 102 0.25 0.79 -3.43
CA ILE A 102 -1.06 0.63 -4.10
C ILE A 102 -1.13 1.38 -5.44
N VAL A 103 -0.43 2.50 -5.57
CA VAL A 103 -0.34 3.26 -6.84
C VAL A 103 0.34 2.44 -7.95
N GLN A 104 1.25 1.51 -7.60
CA GLN A 104 1.92 0.63 -8.57
C GLN A 104 1.04 -0.57 -8.98
N GLY A 105 -0.06 -0.83 -8.27
CA GLY A 105 -0.91 -1.99 -8.50
C GLY A 105 -0.18 -3.31 -8.28
N ASP A 106 -0.50 -4.33 -9.09
CA ASP A 106 0.15 -5.66 -9.06
C ASP A 106 1.47 -5.71 -9.84
N ASN A 107 1.92 -4.59 -10.40
CA ASN A 107 3.16 -4.56 -11.17
C ASN A 107 4.36 -4.89 -10.27
N PRO A 108 5.34 -5.65 -10.79
CA PRO A 108 6.61 -5.83 -10.09
C PRO A 108 7.39 -4.51 -10.08
N PHE A 109 7.92 -4.14 -8.93
CA PHE A 109 8.81 -2.99 -8.77
C PHE A 109 9.78 -3.19 -7.60
N ILE A 110 10.78 -2.33 -7.51
CA ILE A 110 11.77 -2.35 -6.42
C ILE A 110 11.40 -1.24 -5.43
N LEU A 111 11.18 -1.62 -4.17
CA LEU A 111 10.98 -0.69 -3.06
C LEU A 111 12.27 -0.56 -2.27
N LEU A 112 12.81 0.65 -2.25
CA LEU A 112 13.99 0.98 -1.45
C LEU A 112 13.54 1.66 -0.16
N MET A 113 14.00 1.18 0.97
CA MET A 113 13.69 1.74 2.28
C MET A 113 14.96 1.87 3.11
N ASP A 114 15.13 3.02 3.73
CA ASP A 114 16.20 3.30 4.67
C ASP A 114 15.58 3.53 6.05
N GLU A 115 15.99 2.73 7.06
CA GLU A 115 15.50 2.78 8.43
C GLU A 115 13.96 2.90 8.53
N PRO A 116 13.18 2.03 7.82
CA PRO A 116 11.73 2.17 7.77
C PRO A 116 11.05 2.01 9.13
N GLU A 117 11.76 1.52 10.13
CA GLU A 117 11.29 1.34 11.50
C GLU A 117 11.45 2.56 12.40
N SER A 118 12.18 3.58 12.01
CA SER A 118 12.67 4.66 12.89
C SER A 118 11.56 5.39 13.67
N SER A 119 10.34 5.43 13.13
CA SER A 119 9.18 6.07 13.76
C SER A 119 8.08 5.08 14.14
N LEU A 120 8.32 3.77 14.02
CA LEU A 120 7.31 2.75 14.21
C LEU A 120 7.39 2.09 15.58
N HIS A 121 6.24 1.77 16.18
CA HIS A 121 6.16 0.90 17.33
C HIS A 121 6.69 -0.51 16.99
N VAL A 122 7.25 -1.19 17.97
CA VAL A 122 7.86 -2.54 17.82
C VAL A 122 6.87 -3.53 17.19
N GLU A 123 5.61 -3.49 17.57
CA GLU A 123 4.56 -4.33 17.01
C GLU A 123 4.36 -4.07 15.50
N TRP A 124 4.41 -2.81 15.09
CA TRP A 124 4.28 -2.42 13.69
C TRP A 124 5.49 -2.85 12.86
N GLN A 125 6.69 -2.76 13.45
CA GLN A 125 7.93 -3.20 12.80
C GLN A 125 7.87 -4.69 12.44
N SER A 126 7.35 -5.52 13.36
CA SER A 126 7.28 -6.98 13.18
C SER A 126 6.34 -7.41 12.03
N ILE A 127 5.29 -6.64 11.74
CA ILE A 127 4.30 -6.98 10.72
C ILE A 127 4.48 -6.21 9.40
N LEU A 128 5.38 -5.22 9.34
CA LEU A 128 5.53 -4.33 8.20
C LEU A 128 5.81 -5.09 6.91
N ILE A 129 6.86 -5.89 6.89
CA ILE A 129 7.32 -6.60 5.68
C ILE A 129 6.28 -7.61 5.20
N ALA A 130 5.64 -8.32 6.12
CA ALA A 130 4.59 -9.28 5.80
C ALA A 130 3.39 -8.59 5.12
N ASN A 131 2.97 -7.42 5.62
CA ASN A 131 1.87 -6.65 5.04
C ASN A 131 2.24 -6.02 3.70
N ILE A 132 3.48 -5.58 3.49
CA ILE A 132 3.97 -5.12 2.19
C ILE A 132 3.84 -6.25 1.15
N LYS A 133 4.32 -7.46 1.47
CA LYS A 133 4.22 -8.64 0.60
C LYS A 133 2.77 -9.10 0.40
N LYS A 134 1.91 -8.94 1.41
CA LYS A 134 0.49 -9.24 1.30
C LYS A 134 -0.19 -8.32 0.28
N LEU A 135 0.14 -7.01 0.28
CA LEU A 135 -0.44 -6.03 -0.64
C LEU A 135 0.06 -6.21 -2.08
N ASN A 136 1.37 -6.45 -2.27
CA ASN A 136 1.93 -6.76 -3.58
C ASN A 136 3.01 -7.87 -3.45
N PRO A 137 2.69 -9.12 -3.80
CA PRO A 137 3.64 -10.25 -3.70
C PRO A 137 4.81 -10.16 -4.70
N ASN A 138 4.67 -9.36 -5.77
CA ASN A 138 5.66 -9.22 -6.84
C ASN A 138 6.75 -8.18 -6.53
N ILE A 139 6.63 -7.48 -5.38
CA ILE A 139 7.58 -6.44 -4.98
C ILE A 139 8.93 -7.05 -4.58
N GLN A 140 10.02 -6.46 -5.05
CA GLN A 140 11.35 -6.67 -4.51
C GLN A 140 11.68 -5.56 -3.54
N MET A 141 12.13 -5.90 -2.32
CA MET A 141 12.49 -4.91 -1.31
C MET A 141 14.00 -4.92 -1.10
N ILE A 142 14.59 -3.73 -1.03
CA ILE A 142 15.95 -3.51 -0.55
C ILE A 142 15.83 -2.59 0.66
N ILE A 143 16.20 -3.09 1.83
CA ILE A 143 15.98 -2.41 3.11
C ILE A 143 17.34 -2.26 3.80
N ALA A 144 17.72 -1.02 4.09
CA ALA A 144 18.80 -0.73 5.02
C ALA A 144 18.18 -0.55 6.41
N THR A 145 18.63 -1.31 7.38
CA THR A 145 18.14 -1.26 8.76
C THR A 145 19.22 -1.76 9.73
N HIS A 146 19.22 -1.20 10.91
CA HIS A 146 20.01 -1.73 12.04
C HIS A 146 19.13 -2.47 13.06
N ASN A 147 17.81 -2.57 12.82
CA ASN A 147 16.87 -3.17 13.74
C ASN A 147 16.57 -4.64 13.37
N PRO A 148 16.96 -5.61 14.23
CA PRO A 148 16.74 -7.01 13.95
C PRO A 148 15.26 -7.42 13.89
N ILE A 149 14.35 -6.64 14.46
CA ILE A 149 12.91 -6.97 14.52
C ILE A 149 12.29 -7.03 13.14
N ILE A 150 12.67 -6.13 12.22
CA ILE A 150 12.23 -6.14 10.83
C ILE A 150 12.63 -7.43 10.10
N LEU A 151 13.69 -8.08 10.57
CA LEU A 151 14.30 -9.24 9.94
C LEU A 151 13.85 -10.59 10.54
N LEU A 152 12.99 -10.58 11.57
CA LEU A 152 12.66 -11.78 12.37
C LEU A 152 12.19 -12.99 11.54
N ASP A 153 11.46 -12.75 10.43
CA ASP A 153 10.93 -13.81 9.58
C ASP A 153 11.75 -14.00 8.28
N ARG A 154 12.98 -13.48 8.22
CA ARG A 154 13.81 -13.56 7.01
C ARG A 154 14.83 -14.69 7.13
N LYS A 155 15.08 -15.34 5.98
CA LYS A 155 16.16 -16.34 5.89
C LYS A 155 17.50 -15.64 5.94
N ALA A 156 18.49 -16.25 6.56
CA ALA A 156 19.85 -15.73 6.60
C ALA A 156 20.44 -15.43 5.21
N SER A 157 19.99 -16.17 4.17
CA SER A 157 20.38 -15.93 2.77
C SER A 157 19.79 -14.65 2.16
N GLU A 158 18.80 -14.05 2.79
CA GLU A 158 18.16 -12.79 2.36
C GLU A 158 18.75 -11.57 3.05
N ILE A 159 19.64 -11.79 4.03
CA ILE A 159 20.25 -10.76 4.87
C ILE A 159 21.70 -10.59 4.47
N GLY A 160 22.06 -9.41 3.96
CA GLY A 160 23.45 -8.98 3.74
C GLY A 160 23.92 -8.08 4.86
N LYS A 161 25.19 -8.21 5.29
CA LYS A 161 25.84 -7.26 6.16
C LYS A 161 26.76 -6.37 5.32
N ILE A 162 26.58 -5.06 5.42
CA ILE A 162 27.50 -4.09 4.82
C ILE A 162 28.62 -3.84 5.83
N ASP A 163 29.84 -4.19 5.46
CA ASP A 163 31.03 -3.91 6.24
C ASP A 163 31.66 -2.61 5.71
N ILE A 164 31.47 -1.54 6.46
CA ILE A 164 31.92 -0.18 6.07
C ILE A 164 33.45 -0.09 6.01
N ASP A 165 34.16 -0.92 6.77
CA ASP A 165 35.64 -0.91 6.80
C ASP A 165 36.26 -1.44 5.50
N ASN A 166 35.49 -2.01 4.59
CA ASN A 166 35.95 -2.54 3.29
C ASN A 166 35.47 -1.73 2.07
N ILE A 167 34.93 -0.53 2.24
CA ILE A 167 34.44 0.31 1.13
C ILE A 167 35.56 1.11 0.45
N ASP A 168 36.78 1.17 1.01
CA ASP A 168 37.90 1.93 0.47
C ASP A 168 38.44 1.43 -0.92
N GLY A 169 37.77 0.48 -1.54
CA GLY A 169 38.14 -0.08 -2.85
C GLY A 169 37.24 0.30 -4.03
N ILE A 170 36.22 1.15 -3.84
CA ILE A 170 35.28 1.54 -4.89
C ILE A 170 35.32 3.08 -5.06
N VAL A 171 36.42 3.60 -5.58
CA VAL A 171 36.52 4.95 -6.18
C VAL A 171 37.14 4.81 -7.54
#